data_3f1a11642fffa3d78e9fad94d0e0d54f
#
_entry.id   3f1a11642fffa3d78e9fad94d0e0d54f
#
_cell.length_a   1.000
_cell.length_b   1.000
_cell.length_c   1.000
_cell.angle_alpha   90.00
_cell.angle_beta   90.00
_cell.angle_gamma   90.00
#
_symmetry.space_group_name_H-M   'P 1'
#
loop_
_entity.id
_entity.type
_entity.pdbx_description
1 polymer ?
#
loop_
_entity_poly.entity_id
_entity_poly.type
_entity_poly.pdbx_seq_one_letter_code
_entity_poly.pdbx_strand_id
1 'polypeptide(L)'
;TMNNINKPRFLSSVFLLTLITGLVYFNQPASAALFAQTQLLLSEYLGWFIILVANGFLIFTIYLTFTRYSEIRLGGVNAVPAYTYINWIAMLFSAGLGIGLLFYGVAEPIGNLNDYPEMIPGDLSYNAGKALSLTNLHWGLHGWAIYAALGLCFAFASYNNNKAFRVSSLLGTKVENNKILSAAIDIIAILTTVIGIATSLGLGASQINGGLQYVFDIQINEFIIIIIITIIGLISVCLGLDVGIKRLSQMNMLIAICLLVLVLLLGPTVFILNAMVQNAGVYLNQLIQLSTWTEA
;
A
#
# COMPACT_ATOMS: atom_id res chain seq x y z
N THR A 1 19.98 7.62 17.43
CA THR A 1 20.12 7.94 18.86
C THR A 1 18.75 7.83 19.51
N MET A 2 18.58 6.88 20.43
CA MET A 2 17.30 6.57 21.13
C MET A 2 16.74 7.71 22.02
N ASN A 3 17.41 8.85 22.08
CA ASN A 3 17.02 9.97 22.96
C ASN A 3 15.85 10.83 22.49
N ASN A 4 15.31 10.61 21.27
CA ASN A 4 14.23 11.43 20.71
C ASN A 4 12.87 10.73 20.60
N ILE A 5 12.72 9.55 21.21
CA ILE A 5 11.44 8.85 21.21
C ILE A 5 10.47 9.54 22.18
N ASN A 6 9.30 9.92 21.68
CA ASN A 6 8.22 10.40 22.55
C ASN A 6 7.64 9.21 23.33
N LYS A 7 8.22 8.98 24.52
CA LYS A 7 7.89 7.83 25.39
C LYS A 7 6.38 7.64 25.63
N PRO A 8 5.60 8.70 25.98
CA PRO A 8 4.16 8.54 26.17
C PRO A 8 3.44 7.98 24.93
N ARG A 9 3.70 8.54 23.74
CA ARG A 9 3.07 8.07 22.48
C ARG A 9 3.47 6.64 22.16
N PHE A 10 4.76 6.32 22.29
CA PHE A 10 5.27 4.97 22.08
C PHE A 10 4.62 3.95 23.00
N LEU A 11 4.62 4.21 24.31
CA LEU A 11 4.04 3.30 25.31
C LEU A 11 2.53 3.13 25.12
N SER A 12 1.80 4.21 24.83
CA SER A 12 0.37 4.13 24.52
C SER A 12 0.09 3.30 23.26
N SER A 13 0.89 3.47 22.21
CA SER A 13 0.74 2.67 20.99
C SER A 13 1.02 1.19 21.24
N VAL A 14 2.09 0.86 21.96
CA VAL A 14 2.42 -0.53 22.32
C VAL A 14 1.32 -1.13 23.18
N PHE A 15 0.83 -0.42 24.18
CA PHE A 15 -0.26 -0.88 25.04
C PHE A 15 -1.53 -1.19 24.23
N LEU A 16 -1.95 -0.26 23.35
CA LEU A 16 -3.13 -0.45 22.51
C LEU A 16 -2.95 -1.61 21.52
N LEU A 17 -1.78 -1.74 20.89
CA LEU A 17 -1.49 -2.87 20.01
C LEU A 17 -1.57 -4.20 20.76
N THR A 18 -0.96 -4.28 21.96
CA THR A 18 -1.00 -5.48 22.78
C THR A 18 -2.43 -5.82 23.21
N LEU A 19 -3.21 -4.80 23.58
CA LEU A 19 -4.61 -4.97 23.96
C LEU A 19 -5.45 -5.50 22.78
N ILE A 20 -5.34 -4.84 21.59
CA ILE A 20 -6.07 -5.26 20.37
C ILE A 20 -5.68 -6.70 20.01
N THR A 21 -4.38 -7.01 19.98
CA THR A 21 -3.87 -8.34 19.64
C THR A 21 -4.39 -9.38 20.63
N GLY A 22 -4.37 -9.07 21.94
CA GLY A 22 -4.91 -9.95 22.97
C GLY A 22 -6.41 -10.21 22.81
N LEU A 23 -7.21 -9.16 22.58
CA LEU A 23 -8.65 -9.30 22.35
C LEU A 23 -8.94 -10.16 21.12
N VAL A 24 -8.22 -9.95 20.03
CA VAL A 24 -8.36 -10.75 18.79
C VAL A 24 -7.96 -12.21 19.06
N TYR A 25 -6.84 -12.44 19.73
CA TYR A 25 -6.33 -13.80 20.01
C TYR A 25 -7.30 -14.62 20.86
N PHE A 26 -7.84 -14.03 21.93
CA PHE A 26 -8.74 -14.74 22.86
C PHE A 26 -10.18 -14.86 22.35
N ASN A 27 -10.59 -14.08 21.36
CA ASN A 27 -11.97 -14.07 20.84
C ASN A 27 -12.03 -13.88 19.34
N GLN A 28 -11.40 -14.77 18.58
CA GLN A 28 -11.29 -14.68 17.13
C GLN A 28 -12.64 -14.54 16.41
N PRO A 29 -13.69 -15.39 16.71
CA PRO A 29 -14.96 -15.28 15.99
C PRO A 29 -15.67 -13.94 16.21
N ALA A 30 -15.71 -13.43 17.46
CA ALA A 30 -16.35 -12.15 17.74
C ALA A 30 -15.55 -10.97 17.17
N SER A 31 -14.22 -11.05 17.18
CA SER A 31 -13.37 -10.03 16.57
C SER A 31 -13.56 -9.99 15.05
N ALA A 32 -13.60 -11.14 14.38
CA ALA A 32 -13.87 -11.23 12.95
C ALA A 32 -15.25 -10.64 12.59
N ALA A 33 -16.30 -10.99 13.37
CA ALA A 33 -17.63 -10.43 13.18
C ALA A 33 -17.68 -8.91 13.39
N LEU A 34 -16.99 -8.42 14.44
CA LEU A 34 -16.90 -6.98 14.71
C LEU A 34 -16.20 -6.22 13.57
N PHE A 35 -15.09 -6.75 13.06
CA PHE A 35 -14.38 -6.12 11.95
C PHE A 35 -15.20 -6.12 10.67
N ALA A 36 -15.85 -7.24 10.32
CA ALA A 36 -16.72 -7.33 9.16
C ALA A 36 -17.90 -6.35 9.26
N GLN A 37 -18.57 -6.29 10.42
CA GLN A 37 -19.65 -5.34 10.64
C GLN A 37 -19.17 -3.88 10.58
N THR A 38 -18.03 -3.57 11.16
CA THR A 38 -17.44 -2.23 11.10
C THR A 38 -17.09 -1.84 9.67
N GLN A 39 -16.54 -2.75 8.88
CA GLN A 39 -16.24 -2.53 7.47
C GLN A 39 -17.50 -2.22 6.68
N LEU A 40 -18.57 -3.00 6.86
CA LEU A 40 -19.86 -2.75 6.20
C LEU A 40 -20.42 -1.37 6.56
N LEU A 41 -20.45 -1.01 7.85
CA LEU A 41 -20.89 0.31 8.29
C LEU A 41 -20.05 1.45 7.70
N LEU A 42 -18.72 1.29 7.66
CA LEU A 42 -17.86 2.30 7.06
C LEU A 42 -18.09 2.44 5.55
N SER A 43 -18.28 1.34 4.83
CA SER A 43 -18.60 1.37 3.40
C SER A 43 -19.96 2.03 3.14
N GLU A 44 -20.98 1.69 3.91
CA GLU A 44 -22.33 2.23 3.76
C GLU A 44 -22.41 3.74 4.07
N TYR A 45 -21.81 4.18 5.18
CA TYR A 45 -21.95 5.57 5.61
C TYR A 45 -20.85 6.51 5.11
N LEU A 46 -19.63 6.00 4.87
CA LEU A 46 -18.47 6.81 4.50
C LEU A 46 -17.90 6.47 3.13
N GLY A 47 -18.45 5.49 2.41
CA GLY A 47 -17.94 5.09 1.09
C GLY A 47 -17.82 6.27 0.12
N TRP A 48 -18.88 7.09 0.02
CA TRP A 48 -18.88 8.30 -0.80
C TRP A 48 -17.76 9.30 -0.43
N PHE A 49 -17.49 9.44 0.85
CA PHE A 49 -16.44 10.35 1.34
C PHE A 49 -15.05 9.81 1.03
N ILE A 50 -14.83 8.50 1.22
CA ILE A 50 -13.56 7.82 0.90
C ILE A 50 -13.25 7.97 -0.59
N ILE A 51 -14.24 7.77 -1.45
CA ILE A 51 -14.11 7.96 -2.91
C ILE A 51 -13.77 9.40 -3.25
N LEU A 52 -14.44 10.38 -2.67
CA LEU A 52 -14.14 11.80 -2.88
C LEU A 52 -12.71 12.15 -2.46
N VAL A 53 -12.25 11.63 -1.33
CA VAL A 53 -10.88 11.88 -0.84
C VAL A 53 -9.85 11.23 -1.77
N ALA A 54 -10.08 10.01 -2.25
CA ALA A 54 -9.19 9.33 -3.19
C ALA A 54 -9.08 10.11 -4.51
N ASN A 55 -10.21 10.56 -5.07
CA ASN A 55 -10.24 11.45 -6.24
C ASN A 55 -9.52 12.78 -5.95
N GLY A 56 -9.73 13.35 -4.76
CA GLY A 56 -9.05 14.56 -4.33
C GLY A 56 -7.54 14.42 -4.33
N PHE A 57 -6.99 13.29 -3.87
CA PHE A 57 -5.56 13.01 -3.94
C PHE A 57 -5.06 12.86 -5.38
N LEU A 58 -5.83 12.23 -6.25
CA LEU A 58 -5.48 12.13 -7.68
C LEU A 58 -5.42 13.51 -8.33
N ILE A 59 -6.46 14.33 -8.16
CA ILE A 59 -6.51 15.69 -8.69
C ILE A 59 -5.38 16.55 -8.11
N PHE A 60 -5.11 16.42 -6.80
CA PHE A 60 -4.04 17.15 -6.13
C PHE A 60 -2.65 16.80 -6.70
N THR A 61 -2.36 15.52 -6.90
CA THR A 61 -1.06 15.11 -7.46
C THR A 61 -0.90 15.54 -8.90
N ILE A 62 -1.97 15.47 -9.72
CA ILE A 62 -1.98 15.98 -11.08
C ILE A 62 -1.74 17.51 -11.06
N TYR A 63 -2.45 18.24 -10.22
CA TYR A 63 -2.30 19.68 -10.04
C TYR A 63 -0.85 20.07 -9.70
N LEU A 64 -0.23 19.37 -8.74
CA LEU A 64 1.16 19.63 -8.38
C LEU A 64 2.12 19.41 -9.55
N THR A 65 1.87 18.38 -10.37
CA THR A 65 2.75 18.03 -11.50
C THR A 65 2.74 19.10 -12.60
N PHE A 66 1.58 19.70 -12.88
CA PHE A 66 1.41 20.66 -13.99
C PHE A 66 1.43 22.14 -13.59
N THR A 67 1.76 22.44 -12.33
CA THR A 67 1.83 23.81 -11.84
C THR A 67 3.26 24.18 -11.43
N ARG A 68 3.48 25.46 -11.09
CA ARG A 68 4.76 25.96 -10.57
C ARG A 68 5.30 25.19 -9.35
N TYR A 69 4.48 24.41 -8.69
CA TYR A 69 4.88 23.62 -7.53
C TYR A 69 5.75 22.42 -7.90
N SER A 70 5.73 21.98 -9.16
CA SER A 70 6.60 20.91 -9.67
C SER A 70 8.09 21.29 -9.66
N GLU A 71 8.41 22.59 -9.63
CA GLU A 71 9.78 23.10 -9.61
C GLU A 71 10.36 23.19 -8.17
N ILE A 72 9.55 22.97 -7.15
CA ILE A 72 10.01 23.04 -5.75
C ILE A 72 10.97 21.89 -5.45
N ARG A 73 12.20 22.23 -5.10
CA ARG A 73 13.19 21.24 -4.64
C ARG A 73 12.99 20.93 -3.16
N LEU A 74 12.84 19.64 -2.87
CA LEU A 74 12.79 19.17 -1.49
C LEU A 74 14.18 19.32 -0.85
N GLY A 75 14.26 20.03 0.29
CA GLY A 75 15.52 20.35 0.96
C GLY A 75 16.18 21.65 0.51
N GLY A 76 15.53 22.44 -0.34
CA GLY A 76 15.96 23.77 -0.78
C GLY A 76 16.67 23.80 -2.12
N VAL A 77 17.03 25.00 -2.58
CA VAL A 77 17.51 25.26 -3.95
C VAL A 77 18.80 24.49 -4.29
N ASN A 78 19.68 24.28 -3.30
CA ASN A 78 20.94 23.59 -3.47
C ASN A 78 20.87 22.08 -3.14
N ALA A 79 19.69 21.56 -2.87
CA ALA A 79 19.54 20.14 -2.56
C ALA A 79 19.86 19.27 -3.79
N VAL A 80 20.62 18.21 -3.57
CA VAL A 80 20.94 17.19 -4.57
C VAL A 80 20.32 15.87 -4.17
N PRO A 81 19.89 15.03 -5.14
CA PRO A 81 19.34 13.71 -4.84
C PRO A 81 20.33 12.84 -4.07
N ALA A 82 19.88 12.23 -2.96
CA ALA A 82 20.71 11.31 -2.17
C ALA A 82 20.94 9.96 -2.87
N TYR A 83 20.06 9.59 -3.80
CA TYR A 83 20.09 8.31 -4.50
C TYR A 83 20.06 8.51 -6.02
N THR A 84 20.63 7.55 -6.76
CA THR A 84 20.43 7.49 -8.21
C THR A 84 18.97 7.20 -8.52
N TYR A 85 18.51 7.59 -9.71
CA TYR A 85 17.11 7.41 -10.13
C TYR A 85 16.65 5.94 -10.05
N ILE A 86 17.52 4.99 -10.46
CA ILE A 86 17.23 3.55 -10.39
C ILE A 86 17.07 3.08 -8.93
N ASN A 87 17.94 3.53 -8.03
CA ASN A 87 17.84 3.16 -6.62
C ASN A 87 16.59 3.75 -5.97
N TRP A 88 16.26 5.00 -6.31
CA TRP A 88 15.05 5.65 -5.84
C TRP A 88 13.79 4.91 -6.31
N ILE A 89 13.71 4.55 -7.59
CA ILE A 89 12.62 3.74 -8.13
C ILE A 89 12.54 2.39 -7.39
N ALA A 90 13.66 1.67 -7.24
CA ALA A 90 13.67 0.37 -6.57
C ALA A 90 13.15 0.46 -5.14
N MET A 91 13.55 1.48 -4.37
CA MET A 91 13.09 1.69 -3.00
C MET A 91 11.61 2.06 -2.94
N LEU A 92 11.12 2.88 -3.88
CA LEU A 92 9.73 3.32 -3.94
C LEU A 92 8.78 2.16 -4.30
N PHE A 93 9.09 1.43 -5.37
CA PHE A 93 8.26 0.34 -5.86
C PHE A 93 8.34 -0.92 -5.00
N SER A 94 9.45 -1.12 -4.27
CA SER A 94 9.63 -2.29 -3.41
C SER A 94 8.49 -2.47 -2.40
N ALA A 95 7.89 -1.39 -1.93
CA ALA A 95 6.76 -1.44 -1.00
C ALA A 95 5.49 -2.06 -1.62
N GLY A 96 5.28 -1.90 -2.93
CA GLY A 96 4.09 -2.42 -3.65
C GLY A 96 4.31 -3.75 -4.36
N LEU A 97 5.56 -4.17 -4.59
CA LEU A 97 5.86 -5.36 -5.39
C LEU A 97 5.59 -6.70 -4.70
N GLY A 98 5.60 -6.75 -3.36
CA GLY A 98 5.36 -7.98 -2.62
C GLY A 98 3.91 -8.45 -2.76
N ILE A 99 3.09 -8.12 -1.78
CA ILE A 99 1.68 -8.52 -1.74
C ILE A 99 0.87 -7.90 -2.89
N GLY A 100 1.11 -6.63 -3.22
CA GLY A 100 0.39 -5.95 -4.29
C GLY A 100 0.53 -6.67 -5.63
N LEU A 101 1.75 -6.93 -6.08
CA LEU A 101 1.97 -7.55 -7.39
C LEU A 101 1.77 -9.07 -7.34
N LEU A 102 2.38 -9.77 -6.39
CA LEU A 102 2.44 -11.24 -6.42
C LEU A 102 1.15 -11.89 -5.92
N PHE A 103 0.45 -11.30 -4.98
CA PHE A 103 -0.78 -11.84 -4.44
C PHE A 103 -2.00 -11.18 -5.12
N TYR A 104 -2.20 -9.87 -4.92
CA TYR A 104 -3.38 -9.17 -5.43
C TYR A 104 -3.39 -9.01 -6.96
N GLY A 105 -2.24 -8.99 -7.62
CA GLY A 105 -2.19 -8.98 -9.07
C GLY A 105 -2.86 -10.20 -9.73
N VAL A 106 -3.02 -11.30 -8.99
CA VAL A 106 -3.73 -12.52 -9.44
C VAL A 106 -5.06 -12.68 -8.73
N ALA A 107 -5.07 -12.57 -7.40
CA ALA A 107 -6.25 -12.85 -6.58
C ALA A 107 -7.39 -11.86 -6.82
N GLU A 108 -7.08 -10.58 -6.97
CA GLU A 108 -8.09 -9.55 -7.10
C GLU A 108 -8.83 -9.58 -8.45
N PRO A 109 -8.18 -9.67 -9.62
CA PRO A 109 -8.92 -9.83 -10.87
C PRO A 109 -9.83 -11.06 -10.89
N ILE A 110 -9.39 -12.17 -10.29
CA ILE A 110 -10.19 -13.39 -10.21
C ILE A 110 -11.39 -13.21 -9.28
N GLY A 111 -11.18 -12.57 -8.11
CA GLY A 111 -12.26 -12.23 -7.17
C GLY A 111 -13.27 -11.29 -7.83
N ASN A 112 -12.81 -10.24 -8.47
CA ASN A 112 -13.67 -9.27 -9.13
C ASN A 112 -14.49 -9.87 -10.27
N LEU A 113 -14.05 -10.97 -10.93
CA LEU A 113 -14.83 -11.66 -11.94
C LEU A 113 -16.17 -12.19 -11.41
N ASN A 114 -16.25 -12.49 -10.11
CA ASN A 114 -17.46 -13.03 -9.49
C ASN A 114 -18.32 -11.93 -8.83
N ASP A 115 -17.69 -10.87 -8.36
CA ASP A 115 -18.31 -9.90 -7.45
C ASP A 115 -18.70 -8.58 -8.13
N TYR A 116 -18.31 -8.37 -9.39
CA TYR A 116 -18.62 -7.12 -10.09
C TYR A 116 -20.08 -7.08 -10.56
N PRO A 117 -20.86 -6.06 -10.18
CA PRO A 117 -22.31 -6.03 -10.40
C PRO A 117 -22.77 -6.01 -11.86
N GLU A 118 -21.94 -5.52 -12.78
CA GLU A 118 -22.25 -5.37 -14.20
C GLU A 118 -21.75 -6.53 -15.07
N MET A 119 -21.49 -7.70 -14.49
CA MET A 119 -21.01 -8.87 -15.25
C MET A 119 -22.10 -9.40 -16.20
N ILE A 120 -21.72 -9.64 -17.45
CA ILE A 120 -22.61 -10.20 -18.46
C ILE A 120 -22.47 -11.73 -18.45
N PRO A 121 -23.52 -12.50 -18.16
CA PRO A 121 -23.44 -13.96 -18.18
C PRO A 121 -22.97 -14.48 -19.53
N GLY A 122 -21.90 -15.29 -19.51
CA GLY A 122 -21.33 -15.91 -20.72
C GLY A 122 -20.32 -15.06 -21.50
N ASP A 123 -20.15 -13.78 -21.19
CA ASP A 123 -19.12 -12.92 -21.83
C ASP A 123 -17.89 -12.80 -20.95
N LEU A 124 -17.05 -13.84 -20.98
CA LEU A 124 -15.83 -13.88 -20.20
C LEU A 124 -14.83 -12.75 -20.58
N SER A 125 -14.77 -12.39 -21.86
CA SER A 125 -13.83 -11.34 -22.32
C SER A 125 -14.21 -9.96 -21.78
N TYR A 126 -15.49 -9.61 -21.84
CA TYR A 126 -16.01 -8.36 -21.27
C TYR A 126 -15.80 -8.32 -19.76
N ASN A 127 -16.18 -9.39 -19.06
CA ASN A 127 -16.06 -9.49 -17.62
C ASN A 127 -14.62 -9.42 -17.13
N ALA A 128 -13.67 -10.08 -17.83
CA ALA A 128 -12.26 -9.99 -17.52
C ALA A 128 -11.72 -8.56 -17.65
N GLY A 129 -12.13 -7.83 -18.71
CA GLY A 129 -11.77 -6.44 -18.89
C GLY A 129 -12.29 -5.53 -17.77
N LYS A 130 -13.53 -5.75 -17.31
CA LYS A 130 -14.12 -5.04 -16.17
C LYS A 130 -13.40 -5.35 -14.85
N ALA A 131 -13.17 -6.62 -14.55
CA ALA A 131 -12.47 -7.06 -13.35
C ALA A 131 -11.04 -6.49 -13.26
N LEU A 132 -10.31 -6.49 -14.38
CA LEU A 132 -8.99 -5.88 -14.46
C LEU A 132 -9.04 -4.36 -14.33
N SER A 133 -10.07 -3.69 -14.85
CA SER A 133 -10.23 -2.24 -14.69
C SER A 133 -10.44 -1.84 -13.23
N LEU A 134 -11.21 -2.62 -12.47
CA LEU A 134 -11.42 -2.41 -11.03
C LEU A 134 -10.10 -2.64 -10.27
N THR A 135 -9.38 -3.71 -10.57
CA THR A 135 -8.03 -3.95 -10.02
C THR A 135 -7.08 -2.79 -10.32
N ASN A 136 -7.11 -2.26 -11.55
CA ASN A 136 -6.32 -1.11 -11.93
C ASN A 136 -6.76 0.20 -11.23
N LEU A 137 -8.02 0.33 -10.83
CA LEU A 137 -8.45 1.45 -10.00
C LEU A 137 -7.76 1.42 -8.63
N HIS A 138 -7.73 0.25 -7.98
CA HIS A 138 -7.14 0.08 -6.66
C HIS A 138 -5.60 0.21 -6.67
N TRP A 139 -4.94 -0.35 -7.67
CA TRP A 139 -3.47 -0.42 -7.73
C TRP A 139 -2.83 0.53 -8.75
N GLY A 140 -3.63 1.23 -9.54
CA GLY A 140 -3.17 2.18 -10.53
C GLY A 140 -3.15 3.62 -10.01
N LEU A 141 -3.73 4.55 -10.80
CA LEU A 141 -3.61 5.98 -10.57
C LEU A 141 -4.07 6.42 -9.18
N HIS A 142 -5.21 5.92 -8.69
CA HIS A 142 -5.77 6.33 -7.40
C HIS A 142 -4.91 5.83 -6.22
N GLY A 143 -4.52 4.55 -6.21
CA GLY A 143 -3.67 4.00 -5.16
C GLY A 143 -2.34 4.73 -5.05
N TRP A 144 -1.68 4.96 -6.20
CA TRP A 144 -0.41 5.66 -6.23
C TRP A 144 -0.54 7.17 -5.95
N ALA A 145 -1.68 7.78 -6.29
CA ALA A 145 -1.93 9.18 -5.95
C ALA A 145 -2.05 9.40 -4.44
N ILE A 146 -2.72 8.50 -3.72
CA ILE A 146 -2.80 8.54 -2.24
C ILE A 146 -1.39 8.45 -1.65
N TYR A 147 -0.61 7.48 -2.11
CA TYR A 147 0.77 7.28 -1.67
C TYR A 147 1.66 8.50 -1.97
N ALA A 148 1.60 9.02 -3.20
CA ALA A 148 2.38 10.17 -3.63
C ALA A 148 1.99 11.45 -2.88
N ALA A 149 0.70 11.73 -2.70
CA ALA A 149 0.22 12.90 -1.97
C ALA A 149 0.75 12.95 -0.54
N LEU A 150 0.62 11.84 0.20
CA LEU A 150 1.14 11.74 1.56
C LEU A 150 2.66 11.85 1.59
N GLY A 151 3.36 11.15 0.71
CA GLY A 151 4.82 11.19 0.60
C GLY A 151 5.34 12.60 0.33
N LEU A 152 4.74 13.33 -0.60
CA LEU A 152 5.08 14.71 -0.92
C LEU A 152 4.79 15.67 0.24
N CYS A 153 3.65 15.52 0.92
CA CYS A 153 3.34 16.32 2.11
C CYS A 153 4.37 16.11 3.22
N PHE A 154 4.75 14.86 3.53
CA PHE A 154 5.78 14.56 4.50
C PHE A 154 7.14 15.11 4.09
N ALA A 155 7.53 14.91 2.84
CA ALA A 155 8.81 15.38 2.32
C ALA A 155 8.90 16.91 2.40
N PHE A 156 7.88 17.62 1.93
CA PHE A 156 7.83 19.09 1.99
C PHE A 156 7.84 19.61 3.43
N ALA A 157 7.03 19.03 4.31
CA ALA A 157 6.98 19.44 5.72
C ALA A 157 8.32 19.23 6.43
N SER A 158 8.97 18.08 6.17
CA SER A 158 10.20 17.72 6.86
C SER A 158 11.43 18.41 6.28
N TYR A 159 11.59 18.38 4.95
CA TYR A 159 12.81 18.89 4.31
C TYR A 159 12.80 20.39 4.07
N ASN A 160 11.62 20.99 3.78
CA ASN A 160 11.55 22.42 3.50
C ASN A 160 11.14 23.25 4.73
N ASN A 161 10.32 22.69 5.63
CA ASN A 161 9.79 23.40 6.80
C ASN A 161 10.37 22.90 8.13
N ASN A 162 11.33 21.96 8.13
CA ASN A 162 11.97 21.38 9.31
C ASN A 162 10.98 20.83 10.35
N LYS A 163 9.81 20.35 9.91
CA LYS A 163 8.82 19.74 10.79
C LYS A 163 9.18 18.30 11.12
N ALA A 164 8.70 17.81 12.26
CA ALA A 164 8.87 16.42 12.64
C ALA A 164 8.11 15.50 11.66
N PHE A 165 8.70 14.34 11.33
CA PHE A 165 8.13 13.34 10.42
C PHE A 165 7.01 12.57 11.13
N ARG A 166 5.83 13.17 11.22
CA ARG A 166 4.63 12.62 11.86
C ARG A 166 3.36 13.25 11.29
N VAL A 167 2.26 12.50 11.31
CA VAL A 167 0.99 12.91 10.68
C VAL A 167 0.44 14.21 11.30
N SER A 168 0.52 14.35 12.63
CA SER A 168 0.05 15.55 13.32
C SER A 168 0.75 16.84 12.85
N SER A 169 1.99 16.75 12.37
CA SER A 169 2.75 17.90 11.84
C SER A 169 2.25 18.39 10.48
N LEU A 170 1.54 17.55 9.72
CA LEU A 170 0.95 17.90 8.43
C LEU A 170 -0.35 18.70 8.55
N LEU A 171 -1.07 18.56 9.67
CA LEU A 171 -2.41 19.11 9.87
C LEU A 171 -2.42 20.56 10.39
N GLY A 172 -1.26 21.21 10.35
CA GLY A 172 -1.10 22.61 10.73
C GLY A 172 -0.81 22.84 12.21
N THR A 173 -0.39 24.07 12.51
CA THR A 173 0.13 24.45 13.83
C THR A 173 -0.90 24.33 14.95
N LYS A 174 -2.19 24.52 14.67
CA LYS A 174 -3.25 24.36 15.69
C LYS A 174 -3.35 22.93 16.20
N VAL A 175 -3.26 21.95 15.30
CA VAL A 175 -3.28 20.52 15.63
C VAL A 175 -1.97 20.12 16.29
N GLU A 176 -0.85 20.55 15.73
CA GLU A 176 0.49 20.24 16.24
C GLU A 176 0.71 20.72 17.67
N ASN A 177 0.20 21.91 18.02
CA ASN A 177 0.32 22.49 19.34
C ASN A 177 -0.67 21.91 20.37
N ASN A 178 -1.75 21.26 19.93
CA ASN A 178 -2.66 20.57 20.83
C ASN A 178 -2.10 19.20 21.20
N LYS A 179 -1.55 19.06 22.42
CA LYS A 179 -0.88 17.85 22.89
C LYS A 179 -1.75 16.59 22.82
N ILE A 180 -3.04 16.70 23.13
CA ILE A 180 -3.97 15.55 23.14
C ILE A 180 -4.30 15.15 21.71
N LEU A 181 -4.72 16.11 20.88
CA LEU A 181 -5.13 15.85 19.51
C LEU A 181 -3.95 15.34 18.66
N SER A 182 -2.78 15.96 18.80
CA SER A 182 -1.58 15.50 18.07
C SER A 182 -1.15 14.11 18.51
N ALA A 183 -1.25 13.78 19.80
CA ALA A 183 -0.92 12.45 20.29
C ALA A 183 -1.92 11.40 19.78
N ALA A 184 -3.22 11.68 19.80
CA ALA A 184 -4.25 10.77 19.28
C ALA A 184 -4.03 10.47 17.79
N ILE A 185 -3.81 11.48 16.97
CA ILE A 185 -3.56 11.33 15.53
C ILE A 185 -2.30 10.49 15.28
N ASP A 186 -1.20 10.78 15.96
CA ASP A 186 0.05 10.04 15.78
C ASP A 186 -0.07 8.59 16.26
N ILE A 187 -0.80 8.33 17.36
CA ILE A 187 -1.07 6.97 17.84
C ILE A 187 -1.91 6.20 16.82
N ILE A 188 -2.99 6.78 16.30
CA ILE A 188 -3.81 6.15 15.25
C ILE A 188 -2.95 5.84 14.02
N ALA A 189 -2.10 6.76 13.57
CA ALA A 189 -1.20 6.54 12.44
C ALA A 189 -0.21 5.38 12.71
N ILE A 190 0.32 5.26 13.93
CA ILE A 190 1.18 4.14 14.31
C ILE A 190 0.41 2.82 14.30
N LEU A 191 -0.79 2.80 14.90
CA LEU A 191 -1.63 1.59 14.95
C LEU A 191 -1.98 1.10 13.54
N THR A 192 -2.47 1.97 12.67
CA THR A 192 -2.84 1.62 11.29
C THR A 192 -1.63 1.13 10.49
N THR A 193 -0.47 1.75 10.66
CA THR A 193 0.77 1.32 9.99
C THR A 193 1.19 -0.08 10.46
N VAL A 194 1.20 -0.33 11.76
CA VAL A 194 1.61 -1.66 12.30
C VAL A 194 0.62 -2.75 11.90
N ILE A 195 -0.68 -2.47 11.95
CA ILE A 195 -1.72 -3.42 11.52
C ILE A 195 -1.58 -3.72 10.02
N GLY A 196 -1.35 -2.70 9.18
CA GLY A 196 -1.13 -2.88 7.74
C GLY A 196 0.10 -3.73 7.43
N ILE A 197 1.22 -3.52 8.14
CA ILE A 197 2.42 -4.36 8.01
C ILE A 197 2.13 -5.80 8.46
N ALA A 198 1.43 -5.98 9.59
CA ALA A 198 1.08 -7.30 10.09
C ALA A 198 0.19 -8.07 9.10
N THR A 199 -0.80 -7.41 8.49
CA THR A 199 -1.64 -8.00 7.43
C THR A 199 -0.79 -8.43 6.23
N SER A 200 0.11 -7.57 5.76
CA SER A 200 0.99 -7.90 4.63
C SER A 200 1.92 -9.07 4.95
N LEU A 201 2.47 -9.13 6.18
CA LEU A 201 3.30 -10.26 6.62
C LEU A 201 2.51 -11.57 6.68
N GLY A 202 1.28 -11.53 7.19
CA GLY A 202 0.39 -12.70 7.25
C GLY A 202 0.07 -13.24 5.85
N LEU A 203 -0.41 -12.38 4.95
CA LEU A 203 -0.70 -12.76 3.56
C LEU A 203 0.55 -13.30 2.85
N GLY A 204 1.71 -12.67 3.06
CA GLY A 204 2.97 -13.13 2.48
C GLY A 204 3.40 -14.50 3.01
N ALA A 205 3.22 -14.76 4.29
CA ALA A 205 3.53 -16.06 4.88
C ALA A 205 2.61 -17.16 4.35
N SER A 206 1.30 -16.91 4.26
CA SER A 206 0.33 -17.82 3.66
C SER A 206 0.65 -18.10 2.19
N GLN A 207 1.04 -17.08 1.42
CA GLN A 207 1.42 -17.23 0.01
C GLN A 207 2.67 -18.10 -0.14
N ILE A 208 3.71 -17.88 0.68
CA ILE A 208 4.92 -18.69 0.69
C ILE A 208 4.58 -20.14 1.05
N ASN A 209 3.78 -20.35 2.08
CA ASN A 209 3.37 -21.70 2.51
C ASN A 209 2.58 -22.43 1.42
N GLY A 210 1.60 -21.74 0.79
CA GLY A 210 0.84 -22.29 -0.33
C GLY A 210 1.72 -22.63 -1.54
N GLY A 211 2.70 -21.76 -1.86
CA GLY A 211 3.67 -22.02 -2.93
C GLY A 211 4.56 -23.23 -2.63
N LEU A 212 5.09 -23.35 -1.41
CA LEU A 212 5.89 -24.50 -0.99
C LEU A 212 5.10 -25.81 -1.04
N GLN A 213 3.86 -25.78 -0.60
CA GLN A 213 2.97 -26.92 -0.66
C GLN A 213 2.67 -27.34 -2.10
N TYR A 214 2.38 -26.39 -2.98
CA TYR A 214 2.05 -26.68 -4.37
C TYR A 214 3.23 -27.23 -5.17
N VAL A 215 4.45 -26.69 -4.97
CA VAL A 215 5.63 -27.05 -5.79
C VAL A 215 6.38 -28.24 -5.22
N PHE A 216 6.48 -28.34 -3.89
CA PHE A 216 7.36 -29.29 -3.19
C PHE A 216 6.63 -30.26 -2.26
N ASP A 217 5.30 -30.10 -2.12
CA ASP A 217 4.48 -30.84 -1.13
C ASP A 217 4.99 -30.66 0.32
N ILE A 218 5.55 -29.47 0.60
CA ILE A 218 6.06 -29.11 1.93
C ILE A 218 5.11 -28.10 2.56
N GLN A 219 4.63 -28.42 3.75
CA GLN A 219 3.84 -27.49 4.58
C GLN A 219 4.67 -27.04 5.77
N ILE A 220 4.87 -25.74 5.91
CA ILE A 220 5.59 -25.13 7.02
C ILE A 220 4.59 -24.37 7.89
N ASN A 221 4.81 -24.37 9.19
CA ASN A 221 4.01 -23.53 10.08
C ASN A 221 4.22 -22.05 9.74
N GLU A 222 3.13 -21.33 9.44
CA GLU A 222 3.17 -19.92 9.01
C GLU A 222 3.87 -19.02 10.03
N PHE A 223 3.81 -19.32 11.31
CA PHE A 223 4.55 -18.59 12.35
C PHE A 223 6.07 -18.62 12.12
N ILE A 224 6.61 -19.74 11.66
CA ILE A 224 8.04 -19.85 11.35
C ILE A 224 8.38 -18.94 10.19
N ILE A 225 7.55 -18.94 9.16
CA ILE A 225 7.74 -18.07 7.98
C ILE A 225 7.69 -16.59 8.41
N ILE A 226 6.69 -16.21 9.21
CA ILE A 226 6.55 -14.84 9.74
C ILE A 226 7.80 -14.43 10.54
N ILE A 227 8.31 -15.29 11.42
CA ILE A 227 9.51 -15.03 12.21
C ILE A 227 10.71 -14.79 11.29
N ILE A 228 10.92 -15.65 10.29
CA ILE A 228 12.05 -15.51 9.35
C ILE A 228 11.97 -14.19 8.58
N ILE A 229 10.79 -13.87 8.00
CA ILE A 229 10.61 -12.63 7.23
C ILE A 229 10.81 -11.41 8.14
N THR A 230 10.27 -11.46 9.37
CA THR A 230 10.42 -10.38 10.34
C THR A 230 11.88 -10.16 10.71
N ILE A 231 12.66 -11.21 10.94
CA ILE A 231 14.09 -11.11 11.23
C ILE A 231 14.83 -10.46 10.05
N ILE A 232 14.57 -10.89 8.82
CA ILE A 232 15.17 -10.29 7.61
C ILE A 232 14.83 -8.80 7.52
N GLY A 233 13.56 -8.45 7.74
CA GLY A 233 13.10 -7.06 7.76
C GLY A 233 13.78 -6.24 8.85
N LEU A 234 13.89 -6.75 10.07
CA LEU A 234 14.56 -6.09 11.19
C LEU A 234 16.05 -5.88 10.91
N ILE A 235 16.76 -6.87 10.38
CA ILE A 235 18.17 -6.74 9.98
C ILE A 235 18.29 -5.60 8.93
N SER A 236 17.41 -5.59 7.93
CA SER A 236 17.41 -4.56 6.90
C SER A 236 17.21 -3.15 7.48
N VAL A 237 16.28 -3.00 8.41
CA VAL A 237 16.01 -1.70 9.08
C VAL A 237 17.18 -1.29 9.98
N CYS A 238 17.76 -2.22 10.73
CA CYS A 238 18.91 -1.95 11.60
C CYS A 238 20.17 -1.54 10.82
N LEU A 239 20.35 -2.07 9.61
CA LEU A 239 21.43 -1.66 8.70
C LEU A 239 21.21 -0.29 8.06
N GLY A 240 19.99 0.27 8.21
CA GLY A 240 19.62 1.61 7.73
C GLY A 240 19.29 1.67 6.24
N LEU A 241 18.95 2.88 5.79
CA LEU A 241 18.48 3.13 4.43
C LEU A 241 19.51 2.79 3.35
N ASP A 242 20.75 3.17 3.57
CA ASP A 242 21.81 3.08 2.53
C ASP A 242 22.31 1.65 2.29
N VAL A 243 22.33 0.83 3.32
CA VAL A 243 22.88 -0.53 3.24
C VAL A 243 21.77 -1.58 3.23
N GLY A 244 20.85 -1.52 4.19
CA GLY A 244 19.81 -2.54 4.35
C GLY A 244 18.68 -2.37 3.35
N ILE A 245 17.88 -1.31 3.53
CA ILE A 245 16.65 -1.10 2.76
C ILE A 245 16.95 -0.97 1.26
N LYS A 246 17.94 -0.17 0.87
CA LYS A 246 18.32 0.00 -0.53
C LYS A 246 18.71 -1.32 -1.21
N ARG A 247 19.57 -2.15 -0.57
CA ARG A 247 20.00 -3.43 -1.16
C ARG A 247 18.86 -4.43 -1.26
N LEU A 248 18.04 -4.53 -0.22
CA LEU A 248 16.88 -5.42 -0.23
C LEU A 248 15.88 -4.99 -1.32
N SER A 249 15.65 -3.68 -1.48
CA SER A 249 14.79 -3.13 -2.53
C SER A 249 15.34 -3.39 -3.93
N GLN A 250 16.65 -3.27 -4.15
CA GLN A 250 17.28 -3.60 -5.43
C GLN A 250 17.12 -5.08 -5.77
N MET A 251 17.32 -5.97 -4.80
CA MET A 251 17.10 -7.42 -5.00
C MET A 251 15.65 -7.72 -5.31
N ASN A 252 14.71 -7.14 -4.57
CA ASN A 252 13.28 -7.31 -4.81
C ASN A 252 12.88 -6.84 -6.22
N MET A 253 13.34 -5.66 -6.62
CA MET A 253 13.09 -5.13 -7.98
C MET A 253 13.68 -6.04 -9.07
N LEU A 254 14.91 -6.53 -8.87
CA LEU A 254 15.53 -7.45 -9.84
C LEU A 254 14.72 -8.74 -9.98
N ILE A 255 14.33 -9.35 -8.86
CA ILE A 255 13.52 -10.58 -8.86
C ILE A 255 12.17 -10.33 -9.55
N ALA A 256 11.51 -9.22 -9.25
CA ALA A 256 10.24 -8.86 -9.87
C ALA A 256 10.38 -8.68 -11.39
N ILE A 257 11.41 -7.98 -11.86
CA ILE A 257 11.66 -7.80 -13.30
C ILE A 257 11.96 -9.15 -13.95
N CYS A 258 12.80 -9.99 -13.35
CA CYS A 258 13.10 -11.33 -13.86
C CYS A 258 11.82 -12.17 -13.98
N LEU A 259 10.94 -12.13 -12.97
CA LEU A 259 9.66 -12.84 -12.99
C LEU A 259 8.76 -12.34 -14.11
N LEU A 260 8.60 -11.02 -14.27
CA LEU A 260 7.78 -10.44 -15.33
C LEU A 260 8.31 -10.79 -16.73
N VAL A 261 9.62 -10.73 -16.93
CA VAL A 261 10.27 -11.13 -18.18
C VAL A 261 10.05 -12.62 -18.45
N LEU A 262 10.21 -13.45 -17.43
CA LEU A 262 9.99 -14.89 -17.54
C LEU A 262 8.54 -15.21 -17.94
N VAL A 263 7.55 -14.58 -17.27
CA VAL A 263 6.13 -14.73 -17.61
C VAL A 263 5.85 -14.25 -19.04
N LEU A 264 6.45 -13.15 -19.45
CA LEU A 264 6.29 -12.61 -20.81
C LEU A 264 6.87 -13.56 -21.88
N LEU A 265 8.03 -14.14 -21.63
CA LEU A 265 8.73 -14.99 -22.60
C LEU A 265 8.20 -16.44 -22.66
N LEU A 266 7.81 -17.00 -21.51
CA LEU A 266 7.31 -18.37 -21.41
C LEU A 266 5.79 -18.47 -21.59
N GLY A 267 5.08 -17.39 -21.36
CA GLY A 267 3.63 -17.30 -21.54
C GLY A 267 3.23 -17.02 -22.99
N PRO A 268 1.93 -16.84 -23.24
CA PRO A 268 1.43 -16.44 -24.56
C PRO A 268 1.74 -14.96 -24.83
N THR A 269 2.98 -14.63 -25.16
CA THR A 269 3.54 -13.29 -25.29
C THR A 269 2.64 -12.31 -26.05
N VAL A 270 2.16 -12.72 -27.24
CA VAL A 270 1.30 -11.86 -28.08
C VAL A 270 -0.03 -11.56 -27.39
N PHE A 271 -0.62 -12.55 -26.71
CA PHE A 271 -1.84 -12.35 -25.93
C PHE A 271 -1.60 -11.39 -24.77
N ILE A 272 -0.50 -11.56 -24.02
CA ILE A 272 -0.15 -10.69 -22.88
C ILE A 272 0.00 -9.24 -23.36
N LEU A 273 0.73 -8.99 -24.43
CA LEU A 273 0.92 -7.64 -24.98
C LEU A 273 -0.40 -7.02 -25.47
N ASN A 274 -1.22 -7.78 -26.19
CA ASN A 274 -2.53 -7.33 -26.63
C ASN A 274 -3.45 -7.03 -25.45
N ALA A 275 -3.47 -7.90 -24.43
CA ALA A 275 -4.27 -7.72 -23.23
C ALA A 275 -3.82 -6.49 -22.44
N MET A 276 -2.51 -6.21 -22.34
CA MET A 276 -2.00 -4.99 -21.69
C MET A 276 -2.52 -3.73 -22.36
N VAL A 277 -2.44 -3.65 -23.69
CA VAL A 277 -2.92 -2.48 -24.44
C VAL A 277 -4.43 -2.33 -24.32
N GLN A 278 -5.17 -3.42 -24.52
CA GLN A 278 -6.63 -3.41 -24.41
C GLN A 278 -7.11 -3.02 -23.03
N ASN A 279 -6.56 -3.62 -21.97
CA ASN A 279 -6.99 -3.33 -20.59
C ASN A 279 -6.61 -1.94 -20.15
N ALA A 280 -5.47 -1.39 -20.59
CA ALA A 280 -5.15 0.02 -20.36
C ALA A 280 -6.21 0.94 -20.97
N GLY A 281 -6.67 0.66 -22.20
CA GLY A 281 -7.73 1.42 -22.85
C GLY A 281 -9.07 1.29 -22.13
N VAL A 282 -9.45 0.08 -21.70
CA VAL A 282 -10.70 -0.16 -20.94
C VAL A 282 -10.64 0.58 -19.60
N TYR A 283 -9.54 0.50 -18.86
CA TYR A 283 -9.36 1.20 -17.60
C TYR A 283 -9.50 2.71 -17.74
N LEU A 284 -8.79 3.31 -18.71
CA LEU A 284 -8.85 4.75 -18.94
C LEU A 284 -10.25 5.22 -19.36
N ASN A 285 -10.95 4.43 -20.19
CA ASN A 285 -12.32 4.74 -20.61
C ASN A 285 -13.30 4.67 -19.43
N GLN A 286 -13.10 3.77 -18.48
CA GLN A 286 -13.98 3.57 -17.33
C GLN A 286 -13.55 4.33 -16.08
N LEU A 287 -12.41 5.04 -16.13
CA LEU A 287 -11.79 5.67 -14.96
C LEU A 287 -12.77 6.58 -14.18
N ILE A 288 -13.50 7.43 -14.88
CA ILE A 288 -14.48 8.34 -14.25
C ILE A 288 -15.62 7.55 -13.63
N GLN A 289 -16.19 6.61 -14.36
CA GLN A 289 -17.29 5.78 -13.87
C GLN A 289 -16.89 5.00 -12.61
N LEU A 290 -15.76 4.30 -12.65
CA LEU A 290 -15.25 3.52 -11.52
C LEU A 290 -14.89 4.39 -10.32
N SER A 291 -14.26 5.54 -10.56
CA SER A 291 -13.82 6.45 -9.49
C SER A 291 -14.96 7.27 -8.85
N THR A 292 -16.17 7.17 -9.36
CA THR A 292 -17.37 7.83 -8.80
C THR A 292 -18.47 6.83 -8.42
N TRP A 293 -18.19 5.54 -8.49
CA TRP A 293 -19.14 4.49 -8.16
C TRP A 293 -19.35 4.39 -6.65
N THR A 294 -20.58 4.57 -6.18
CA THR A 294 -20.95 4.56 -4.76
C THR A 294 -22.06 3.56 -4.44
N GLU A 295 -22.43 2.68 -5.39
CA GLU A 295 -23.55 1.72 -5.25
C GLU A 295 -24.91 2.37 -4.95
N ALA A 296 -25.10 3.65 -5.30
CA ALA A 296 -26.33 4.40 -5.05
C ALA A 296 -27.37 4.20 -6.18
#